data_2d79061b1f4d25dd5db72ca8dfb86a25
#
_entry.id   2d79061b1f4d25dd5db72ca8dfb86a25
#
_cell.length_a   1.000
_cell.length_b   1.000
_cell.length_c   1.000
_cell.angle_alpha   90.00
_cell.angle_beta   90.00
_cell.angle_gamma   90.00
#
_symmetry.space_group_name_H-M   'P 1'
#
loop_
_entity.id
_entity.type
_entity.pdbx_description
1 polymer ?
#
loop_
_entity_poly.entity_id
_entity_poly.type
_entity_poly.pdbx_seq_one_letter_code
_entity_poly.pdbx_strand_id
1 'polypeptide(L)' 'VVIDKPYSRVTIELKENCNLDEIKNLLSHKGDTEINLIFRGKNKKANYLLQENRKFDLNQLKALKAKKYVEKISV' A
#
# COMPACT_ATOMS: atom_id res chain seq x y z
N VAL A 1 14.81 -8.20 -23.85
CA VAL A 1 14.02 -8.73 -22.75
C VAL A 1 13.63 -7.62 -21.83
N VAL A 2 12.38 -7.49 -21.63
CA VAL A 2 11.88 -6.51 -20.69
C VAL A 2 11.70 -7.19 -19.36
N ILE A 3 12.37 -6.66 -18.36
CA ILE A 3 12.17 -7.13 -17.02
C ILE A 3 11.18 -6.19 -16.37
N ASP A 4 9.96 -6.65 -16.28
CA ASP A 4 8.94 -5.88 -15.63
C ASP A 4 9.07 -6.05 -14.14
N LYS A 5 9.04 -4.94 -13.45
CA LYS A 5 8.88 -4.99 -12.01
C LYS A 5 7.47 -5.45 -11.73
N PRO A 6 7.30 -6.47 -10.91
CA PRO A 6 5.97 -7.02 -10.67
C PRO A 6 5.00 -5.98 -10.11
N TYR A 7 5.53 -4.98 -9.42
CA TYR A 7 4.68 -3.95 -8.82
C TYR A 7 5.33 -2.59 -9.05
N SER A 8 4.91 -1.90 -10.10
CA SER A 8 5.38 -0.53 -10.36
C SER A 8 4.53 0.49 -9.61
N ARG A 9 3.26 0.21 -9.44
CA ARG A 9 2.33 1.05 -8.70
C ARG A 9 1.35 0.18 -7.93
N VAL A 10 1.18 0.48 -6.67
CA VAL A 10 0.27 -0.27 -5.81
C VAL A 10 -0.69 0.71 -5.15
N THR A 11 -1.98 0.40 -5.21
CA THR A 11 -3.01 1.16 -4.53
C THR A 11 -3.62 0.29 -3.43
N ILE A 12 -3.63 0.80 -2.22
CA ILE A 12 -4.13 0.08 -1.06
C ILE A 12 -5.32 0.83 -0.50
N GLU A 13 -6.49 0.21 -0.50
CA GLU A 13 -7.70 0.78 0.10
C GLU A 13 -7.80 0.33 1.54
N LEU A 14 -7.92 1.30 2.42
CA LEU A 14 -7.88 1.08 3.86
C LEU A 14 -9.20 1.51 4.50
N LYS A 15 -9.58 0.79 5.53
CA LYS A 15 -10.77 1.14 6.31
C LYS A 15 -10.44 2.29 7.26
N GLU A 16 -11.49 2.88 7.80
CA GLU A 16 -11.38 4.03 8.69
C GLU A 16 -10.49 3.78 9.90
N ASN A 17 -10.52 2.56 10.43
CA ASN A 17 -9.78 2.21 11.63
C ASN A 17 -8.40 1.63 11.36
N CYS A 18 -7.82 1.93 10.20
CA CYS A 18 -6.51 1.39 9.85
C CYS A 18 -5.41 1.94 10.77
N ASN A 19 -4.38 1.15 10.93
CA ASN A 19 -3.18 1.58 11.66
C ASN A 19 -2.11 1.99 10.65
N LEU A 20 -2.00 3.30 10.45
CA LEU A 20 -1.08 3.86 9.48
C LEU A 20 0.38 3.55 9.82
N ASP A 21 0.71 3.55 11.12
CA ASP A 21 2.09 3.27 11.54
C ASP A 21 2.53 1.87 11.16
N GLU A 22 1.65 0.88 11.29
CA GLU A 22 1.94 -0.48 10.84
C GLU A 22 2.24 -0.52 9.35
N ILE A 23 1.44 0.20 8.57
CA ILE A 23 1.63 0.23 7.12
C ILE A 23 2.94 0.91 6.76
N LYS A 24 3.26 2.01 7.41
CA LYS A 24 4.53 2.69 7.19
C LYS A 24 5.72 1.81 7.56
N ASN A 25 5.61 1.03 8.62
CA ASN A 25 6.67 0.11 9.02
C ASN A 25 6.84 -1.01 8.00
N LEU A 26 5.75 -1.56 7.50
CA LEU A 26 5.79 -2.59 6.46
C LEU A 26 6.44 -2.07 5.18
N LEU A 27 6.23 -0.80 4.87
CA LEU A 27 6.70 -0.19 3.64
C LEU A 27 7.80 0.82 3.92
N SER A 28 8.66 0.52 4.88
CA SER A 28 9.73 1.43 5.30
C SER A 28 10.98 1.37 4.42
N HIS A 29 11.14 0.29 3.67
CA HIS A 29 12.32 0.11 2.82
C HIS A 29 12.13 0.83 1.49
N LYS A 30 13.16 1.50 1.04
CA LYS A 30 13.15 2.15 -0.27
C LYS A 30 13.14 1.11 -1.38
N GLY A 31 12.47 1.44 -2.45
CA GLY A 31 12.38 0.55 -3.60
C GLY A 31 11.89 1.29 -4.82
N ASP A 32 11.25 0.56 -5.72
CA ASP A 32 10.82 1.10 -7.01
C ASP A 32 9.31 1.15 -7.19
N THR A 33 8.56 0.86 -6.15
CA THR A 33 7.11 0.80 -6.23
C THR A 33 6.48 2.07 -5.68
N GLU A 34 5.62 2.68 -6.47
CA GLU A 34 4.83 3.83 -6.03
C GLU A 34 3.65 3.33 -5.20
N ILE A 35 3.50 3.86 -4.00
CA ILE A 35 2.46 3.42 -3.08
C ILE A 35 1.43 4.53 -2.92
N ASN A 36 0.19 4.20 -3.22
CA ASN A 36 -0.93 5.10 -3.05
C ASN A 36 -1.89 4.50 -2.03
N LEU A 37 -2.18 5.24 -0.97
CA LEU A 37 -3.08 4.81 0.08
C LEU A 37 -4.40 5.55 -0.04
N ILE A 38 -5.49 4.80 0.01
CA ILE A 38 -6.84 5.36 -0.04
C ILE A 38 -7.53 5.06 1.28
N PHE A 39 -7.90 6.11 2.00
CA PHE A 39 -8.60 5.99 3.28
C PHE A 39 -10.08 6.22 3.04
N ARG A 40 -10.89 5.25 3.40
CA ARG A 40 -12.33 5.32 3.22
C ARG A 40 -13.03 5.47 4.56
N GLY A 41 -13.57 6.64 4.82
CA GLY A 41 -14.43 6.89 5.96
C GLY A 41 -15.89 6.93 5.52
N LYS A 42 -16.80 7.15 6.47
CA LYS A 42 -18.25 7.14 6.20
C LYS A 42 -18.66 8.17 5.14
N ASN A 43 -18.08 9.35 5.21
CA ASN A 43 -18.43 10.45 4.31
C ASN A 43 -17.21 11.06 3.63
N LYS A 44 -16.06 10.46 3.81
CA LYS A 44 -14.82 11.04 3.30
C LYS A 44 -13.95 9.96 2.66
N LYS A 45 -13.31 10.35 1.59
CA LYS A 45 -12.32 9.54 0.92
C LYS A 45 -11.07 10.39 0.77
N ALA A 46 -9.96 9.93 1.30
CA ALA A 46 -8.70 10.66 1.23
C ALA A 46 -7.66 9.80 0.53
N ASN A 47 -6.87 10.42 -0.34
CA ASN A 47 -5.77 9.77 -1.01
C ASN A 47 -4.46 10.28 -0.41
N TYR A 48 -3.54 9.36 -0.19
CA TYR A 48 -2.22 9.70 0.31
C TYR A 48 -1.16 8.95 -0.48
N LEU A 49 -0.34 9.70 -1.19
CA LEU A 49 0.76 9.13 -1.96
C LEU A 49 2.04 9.23 -1.14
N LEU A 50 2.72 8.12 -0.93
CA LEU A 50 4.00 8.14 -0.25
C LEU A 50 5.03 8.86 -1.12
N GLN A 51 5.77 9.78 -0.50
CA GLN A 51 6.68 10.65 -1.22
C GLN A 51 7.78 9.92 -1.98
N GLU A 52 8.24 8.84 -1.41
CA GLU A 52 9.29 8.04 -2.02
C GLU A 52 8.74 6.67 -2.40
N ASN A 53 9.26 6.13 -3.48
CA ASN A 53 8.92 4.76 -3.83
C ASN A 53 9.44 3.79 -2.78
N ARG A 54 8.71 2.71 -2.59
CA ARG A 54 9.00 1.74 -1.54
C ARG A 54 9.27 0.38 -2.14
N LYS A 55 9.92 -0.47 -1.36
CA LYS A 55 10.07 -1.86 -1.73
C LYS A 55 8.75 -2.57 -1.47
N PHE A 56 8.21 -3.16 -2.53
CA PHE A 56 6.95 -3.89 -2.45
C PHE A 56 7.08 -5.18 -3.25
N ASP A 57 7.01 -6.29 -2.56
CA ASP A 57 7.06 -7.60 -3.19
C ASP A 57 5.94 -8.48 -2.63
N LEU A 58 6.00 -9.77 -2.95
CA LEU A 58 4.97 -10.69 -2.52
C LEU A 58 4.83 -10.77 -0.99
N ASN A 59 5.93 -10.57 -0.26
CA ASN A 59 5.89 -10.59 1.19
C ASN A 59 5.06 -9.44 1.75
N GLN A 60 5.27 -8.23 1.22
CA GLN A 60 4.48 -7.08 1.62
C GLN A 60 3.01 -7.26 1.25
N LEU A 61 2.76 -7.79 0.06
CA LEU A 61 1.39 -8.04 -0.39
C LEU A 61 0.66 -8.99 0.56
N LYS A 62 1.29 -10.09 0.92
CA LYS A 62 0.70 -11.07 1.84
C LYS A 62 0.47 -10.49 3.22
N ALA A 63 1.44 -9.73 3.71
CA ALA A 63 1.32 -9.11 5.03
C ALA A 63 0.16 -8.13 5.08
N LEU A 64 -0.01 -7.33 4.04
CA LEU A 64 -1.11 -6.38 3.97
C LEU A 64 -2.46 -7.08 3.84
N LYS A 65 -2.54 -8.12 3.04
CA LYS A 65 -3.78 -8.89 2.90
C LYS A 65 -4.23 -9.54 4.20
N ALA A 66 -3.31 -9.82 5.09
CA ALA A 66 -3.63 -10.40 6.40
C ALA A 66 -4.20 -9.37 7.37
N LYS A 67 -4.09 -8.08 7.07
CA LYS A 67 -4.61 -7.04 7.95
C LYS A 67 -6.11 -6.85 7.74
N LYS A 68 -6.84 -6.77 8.84
CA LYS A 68 -8.30 -6.63 8.78
C LYS A 68 -8.75 -5.29 8.23
N TYR A 69 -7.94 -4.25 8.41
CA TYR A 69 -8.28 -2.91 7.94
C TYR A 69 -7.90 -2.66 6.49
N VAL A 70 -7.23 -3.59 5.85
CA VAL A 70 -6.94 -3.48 4.42
C VAL A 70 -8.12 -4.05 3.66
N GLU A 71 -8.79 -3.20 2.89
CA GLU A 71 -10.00 -3.58 2.18
C GLU A 71 -9.69 -4.18 0.82
N LYS A 72 -8.75 -3.54 0.10
CA LYS A 72 -8.39 -3.97 -1.24
C LYS A 72 -6.99 -3.52 -1.58
N ILE A 73 -6.29 -4.34 -2.34
CA ILE A 73 -4.98 -3.98 -2.89
C ILE A 73 -5.05 -4.15 -4.40
N SER A 74 -4.71 -3.07 -5.12
CA SER A 74 -4.65 -3.08 -6.58
C SER A 74 -3.20 -2.91 -7.00
N VAL A 75 -2.73 -3.80 -7.84
CA VAL A 75 -1.35 -3.77 -8.35
C VAL A 75 -1.31 -3.61 -9.84
#